data_14719a7c4788e95e5b6d7dbdf54dcc3f
#
_entry.id   14719a7c4788e95e5b6d7dbdf54dcc3f
#
_cell.length_a   1.000
_cell.length_b   1.000
_cell.length_c   1.000
_cell.angle_alpha   90.00
_cell.angle_beta   90.00
_cell.angle_gamma   90.00
#
_symmetry.space_group_name_H-M   'P 1'
#
loop_
_entity.id
_entity.type
_entity.pdbx_description
1 polymer ?
#
loop_
_entity_poly.entity_id
_entity_poly.type
_entity_poly.pdbx_seq_one_letter_code
_entity_poly.pdbx_strand_id
1 'polypeptide(L)'
;MIKIDIFTNLITPFDIDDMIDYQALDNHIEKLVNQGNNKFIIGSRTGEAASLTFLEQKHLLRYVCYHYPGLEIYMQLSESCTKKVIKQIGDLKDISEFAGYMIELPEIFSLTQNGLIKHLDLIATATNKSIVIQQHKQNMIAVNHLLELKEKHENITGLITEVNSTGYQIIRNKGLGLY
;
A
#
# COMPACT_ATOMS: atom_id res chain seq x y z
N MET A 1 -5.82 25.71 3.41
CA MET A 1 -5.91 24.94 2.13
C MET A 1 -5.79 23.46 2.52
N ILE A 2 -6.78 22.65 2.19
CA ILE A 2 -6.74 21.20 2.49
C ILE A 2 -5.75 20.60 1.50
N LYS A 3 -4.62 20.10 1.98
CA LYS A 3 -3.70 19.31 1.15
C LYS A 3 -4.34 17.94 0.95
N ILE A 4 -4.74 17.63 -0.27
CA ILE A 4 -5.24 16.32 -0.65
C ILE A 4 -4.03 15.51 -1.09
N ASP A 5 -3.72 14.45 -0.37
CA ASP A 5 -2.72 13.48 -0.80
C ASP A 5 -3.40 12.45 -1.72
N ILE A 6 -2.88 12.30 -2.92
CA ILE A 6 -3.40 11.37 -3.93
C ILE A 6 -2.38 10.24 -4.11
N PHE A 7 -2.83 9.01 -3.92
CA PHE A 7 -2.07 7.83 -4.30
C PHE A 7 -2.49 7.37 -5.69
N THR A 8 -1.53 7.23 -6.58
CA THR A 8 -1.76 6.79 -7.96
C THR A 8 -1.32 5.33 -8.11
N ASN A 9 -2.23 4.44 -8.47
CA ASN A 9 -1.87 3.07 -8.83
C ASN A 9 -1.05 3.08 -10.11
N LEU A 10 0.17 2.54 -10.06
CA LEU A 10 1.03 2.42 -11.22
C LEU A 10 0.61 1.19 -12.01
N ILE A 11 0.26 1.40 -13.29
CA ILE A 11 -0.07 0.32 -14.23
C ILE A 11 1.23 -0.34 -14.64
N THR A 12 1.20 -1.66 -14.81
CA THR A 12 2.32 -2.43 -15.34
C THR A 12 2.05 -2.77 -16.81
N PRO A 13 2.66 -2.08 -17.77
CA PRO A 13 2.53 -2.44 -19.19
C PRO A 13 3.35 -3.70 -19.49
N PHE A 14 2.83 -4.51 -20.41
CA PHE A 14 3.50 -5.71 -20.92
C PHE A 14 3.77 -5.58 -22.42
N ASP A 15 4.84 -6.18 -22.86
CA ASP A 15 5.18 -6.32 -24.29
C ASP A 15 4.48 -7.53 -24.93
N ILE A 16 4.81 -7.80 -26.20
CA ILE A 16 4.21 -8.91 -26.99
C ILE A 16 4.59 -10.30 -26.45
N ASP A 17 5.66 -10.40 -25.67
CA ASP A 17 6.17 -11.62 -25.06
C ASP A 17 5.74 -11.78 -23.59
N ASP A 18 4.73 -11.01 -23.16
CA ASP A 18 4.20 -10.96 -21.80
C ASP A 18 5.24 -10.55 -20.73
N MET A 19 6.31 -9.84 -21.14
CA MET A 19 7.30 -9.30 -20.22
C MET A 19 6.96 -7.85 -19.87
N ILE A 20 7.44 -7.35 -18.71
CA ILE A 20 7.23 -5.96 -18.33
C ILE A 20 7.90 -5.03 -19.36
N ASP A 21 7.11 -4.17 -20.01
CA ASP A 21 7.60 -3.14 -20.91
C ASP A 21 8.06 -1.91 -20.10
N TYR A 22 9.33 -1.91 -19.75
CA TYR A 22 9.91 -0.81 -18.97
C TYR A 22 9.92 0.53 -19.72
N GLN A 23 10.00 0.53 -21.06
CA GLN A 23 9.92 1.77 -21.83
C GLN A 23 8.52 2.40 -21.79
N ALA A 24 7.49 1.58 -21.93
CA ALA A 24 6.11 2.04 -21.78
C ALA A 24 5.82 2.48 -20.33
N LEU A 25 6.40 1.77 -19.34
CA LEU A 25 6.32 2.13 -17.92
C LEU A 25 6.93 3.50 -17.66
N ASP A 26 8.14 3.78 -18.16
CA ASP A 26 8.82 5.06 -18.01
C ASP A 26 7.98 6.20 -18.61
N ASN A 27 7.51 6.03 -19.83
CA ASN A 27 6.63 7.02 -20.49
C ASN A 27 5.36 7.29 -19.65
N HIS A 28 4.81 6.25 -19.00
CA HIS A 28 3.63 6.38 -18.15
C HIS A 28 3.95 7.15 -16.86
N ILE A 29 5.04 6.81 -16.18
CA ILE A 29 5.48 7.50 -14.95
C ILE A 29 5.77 8.97 -15.24
N GLU A 30 6.54 9.28 -16.28
CA GLU A 30 6.87 10.65 -16.65
C GLU A 30 5.62 11.49 -16.95
N LYS A 31 4.64 10.91 -17.66
CA LYS A 31 3.35 11.56 -17.91
C LYS A 31 2.62 11.89 -16.60
N LEU A 32 2.56 10.96 -15.67
CA LEU A 32 1.91 11.16 -14.37
C LEU A 32 2.63 12.19 -13.51
N VAL A 33 3.98 12.14 -13.47
CA VAL A 33 4.81 13.12 -12.76
C VAL A 33 4.61 14.53 -13.32
N ASN A 34 4.57 14.68 -14.64
CA ASN A 34 4.30 15.96 -15.30
C ASN A 34 2.90 16.50 -14.98
N GLN A 35 1.95 15.64 -14.59
CA GLN A 35 0.62 16.02 -14.10
C GLN A 35 0.60 16.36 -12.60
N GLY A 36 1.74 16.29 -11.93
CA GLY A 36 1.90 16.62 -10.50
C GLY A 36 1.73 15.45 -9.54
N ASN A 37 1.65 14.21 -10.05
CA ASN A 37 1.61 13.01 -9.18
C ASN A 37 3.03 12.71 -8.67
N ASN A 38 3.16 12.45 -7.37
CA ASN A 38 4.43 12.09 -6.74
C ASN A 38 4.34 10.90 -5.78
N LYS A 39 3.13 10.34 -5.59
CA LYS A 39 2.88 9.17 -4.74
C LYS A 39 2.28 8.04 -5.55
N PHE A 40 2.99 6.92 -5.61
CA PHE A 40 2.60 5.78 -6.44
C PHE A 40 2.49 4.50 -5.62
N ILE A 41 1.59 3.63 -6.07
CA ILE A 41 1.39 2.30 -5.52
C ILE A 41 1.80 1.27 -6.57
N ILE A 42 2.70 0.37 -6.21
CA ILE A 42 3.10 -0.81 -6.99
C ILE A 42 2.48 -2.05 -6.35
N GLY A 43 2.09 -3.02 -7.16
CA GLY A 43 1.50 -4.27 -6.67
C GLY A 43 0.02 -4.18 -6.34
N SER A 44 -0.67 -3.14 -6.82
CA SER A 44 -2.12 -3.03 -6.69
C SER A 44 -2.85 -3.89 -7.73
N ARG A 45 -4.12 -4.18 -7.46
CA ARG A 45 -4.98 -4.92 -8.41
C ARG A 45 -5.11 -4.20 -9.75
N THR A 46 -5.30 -2.89 -9.73
CA THR A 46 -5.35 -2.05 -10.94
C THR A 46 -4.00 -1.91 -11.64
N GLY A 47 -2.91 -2.19 -10.93
CA GLY A 47 -1.54 -2.25 -11.44
C GLY A 47 -1.12 -3.62 -11.96
N GLU A 48 -2.08 -4.54 -12.24
CA GLU A 48 -1.83 -5.87 -12.80
C GLU A 48 -1.05 -6.81 -11.86
N ALA A 49 -1.12 -6.62 -10.53
CA ALA A 49 -0.40 -7.46 -9.57
C ALA A 49 -0.72 -8.96 -9.71
N ALA A 50 -1.94 -9.31 -10.13
CA ALA A 50 -2.34 -10.70 -10.33
C ALA A 50 -1.64 -11.38 -11.53
N SER A 51 -1.13 -10.60 -12.48
CA SER A 51 -0.38 -11.06 -13.65
C SER A 51 1.12 -11.20 -13.39
N LEU A 52 1.58 -10.80 -12.19
CA LEU A 52 2.99 -10.80 -11.81
C LEU A 52 3.27 -11.76 -10.64
N THR A 53 4.38 -12.46 -10.71
CA THR A 53 4.94 -13.12 -9.54
C THR A 53 5.44 -12.08 -8.53
N PHE A 54 5.55 -12.44 -7.27
CA PHE A 54 6.10 -11.52 -6.26
C PHE A 54 7.56 -11.09 -6.57
N LEU A 55 8.32 -11.95 -7.23
CA LEU A 55 9.69 -11.61 -7.66
C LEU A 55 9.68 -10.51 -8.73
N GLU A 56 8.78 -10.58 -9.69
CA GLU A 56 8.61 -9.54 -10.72
C GLU A 56 8.13 -8.23 -10.10
N GLN A 57 7.18 -8.28 -9.16
CA GLN A 57 6.76 -7.09 -8.41
C GLN A 57 7.93 -6.46 -7.63
N LYS A 58 8.79 -7.28 -7.02
CA LYS A 58 10.02 -6.83 -6.35
C LYS A 58 11.00 -6.17 -7.33
N HIS A 59 11.19 -6.75 -8.52
CA HIS A 59 12.04 -6.16 -9.56
C HIS A 59 11.46 -4.83 -10.06
N LEU A 60 10.17 -4.76 -10.28
CA LEU A 60 9.46 -3.54 -10.65
C LEU A 60 9.65 -2.44 -9.59
N LEU A 61 9.43 -2.76 -8.31
CA LEU A 61 9.66 -1.84 -7.20
C LEU A 61 11.10 -1.29 -7.20
N ARG A 62 12.09 -2.18 -7.33
CA ARG A 62 13.51 -1.80 -7.36
C ARG A 62 13.82 -0.91 -8.56
N TYR A 63 13.29 -1.25 -9.73
CA TYR A 63 13.46 -0.46 -10.94
C TYR A 63 12.93 0.97 -10.76
N VAL A 64 11.68 1.11 -10.30
CA VAL A 64 11.06 2.43 -10.11
C VAL A 64 11.80 3.25 -9.06
N CYS A 65 12.17 2.67 -7.92
CA CYS A 65 12.92 3.37 -6.88
C CYS A 65 14.29 3.85 -7.36
N TYR A 66 14.96 3.06 -8.21
CA TYR A 66 16.27 3.39 -8.74
C TYR A 66 16.21 4.50 -9.81
N HIS A 67 15.26 4.41 -10.75
CA HIS A 67 15.16 5.35 -11.88
C HIS A 67 14.44 6.65 -11.53
N TYR A 68 13.59 6.64 -10.49
CA TYR A 68 12.78 7.79 -10.09
C TYR A 68 12.99 8.14 -8.60
N PRO A 69 14.24 8.52 -8.21
CA PRO A 69 14.52 8.92 -6.84
C PRO A 69 13.74 10.20 -6.49
N GLY A 70 13.08 10.20 -5.34
CA GLY A 70 12.26 11.33 -4.88
C GLY A 70 10.76 11.13 -5.07
N LEU A 71 10.31 10.09 -5.75
CA LEU A 71 8.91 9.68 -5.72
C LEU A 71 8.61 8.90 -4.42
N GLU A 72 7.45 9.13 -3.86
CA GLU A 72 6.95 8.36 -2.72
C GLU A 72 6.30 7.06 -3.23
N ILE A 73 7.04 5.95 -3.20
CA ILE A 73 6.57 4.65 -3.68
C ILE A 73 6.08 3.81 -2.51
N TYR A 74 4.88 3.26 -2.64
CA TYR A 74 4.31 2.30 -1.70
C TYR A 74 4.15 0.94 -2.39
N MET A 75 4.56 -0.12 -1.70
CA MET A 75 4.33 -1.49 -2.16
C MET A 75 3.04 -2.03 -1.56
N GLN A 76 2.06 -2.36 -2.39
CA GLN A 76 0.82 -2.98 -1.93
C GLN A 76 1.03 -4.47 -1.69
N LEU A 77 0.56 -4.95 -0.53
CA LEU A 77 0.53 -6.35 -0.16
C LEU A 77 -0.91 -6.75 0.15
N SER A 78 -1.45 -7.67 -0.64
CA SER A 78 -2.88 -8.05 -0.65
C SER A 78 -3.09 -9.52 -0.25
N GLU A 79 -2.14 -10.13 0.44
CA GLU A 79 -2.23 -11.52 0.86
C GLU A 79 -3.15 -11.70 2.07
N SER A 80 -4.08 -12.65 1.99
CA SER A 80 -4.97 -12.97 3.11
C SER A 80 -4.26 -13.67 4.28
N CYS A 81 -3.07 -14.22 4.07
CA CYS A 81 -2.29 -14.94 5.09
C CYS A 81 -1.22 -14.03 5.69
N THR A 82 -1.34 -13.72 6.98
CA THR A 82 -0.40 -12.87 7.72
C THR A 82 1.06 -13.30 7.55
N LYS A 83 1.34 -14.62 7.61
CA LYS A 83 2.70 -15.15 7.42
C LYS A 83 3.28 -14.85 6.04
N LYS A 84 2.44 -14.87 5.00
CA LYS A 84 2.87 -14.52 3.64
C LYS A 84 3.21 -13.05 3.53
N VAL A 85 2.37 -12.15 4.10
CA VAL A 85 2.66 -10.71 4.15
C VAL A 85 3.99 -10.45 4.86
N ILE A 86 4.21 -11.04 6.04
CA ILE A 86 5.46 -10.88 6.80
C ILE A 86 6.66 -11.41 6.01
N LYS A 87 6.50 -12.55 5.30
CA LYS A 87 7.56 -13.07 4.43
C LYS A 87 7.87 -12.09 3.30
N GLN A 88 6.87 -11.55 2.61
CA GLN A 88 7.04 -10.54 1.55
C GLN A 88 7.75 -9.28 2.07
N ILE A 89 7.38 -8.79 3.27
CA ILE A 89 8.09 -7.70 3.95
C ILE A 89 9.56 -8.06 4.15
N GLY A 90 9.84 -9.28 4.61
CA GLY A 90 11.20 -9.78 4.76
C GLY A 90 11.99 -9.82 3.46
N ASP A 91 11.36 -10.28 2.38
CA ASP A 91 11.95 -10.39 1.05
C ASP A 91 12.23 -9.00 0.40
N LEU A 92 11.61 -7.93 0.90
CA LEU A 92 11.80 -6.54 0.41
C LEU A 92 12.80 -5.72 1.25
N LYS A 93 13.40 -6.28 2.30
CA LYS A 93 14.31 -5.55 3.23
C LYS A 93 15.57 -5.00 2.55
N ASP A 94 15.96 -5.58 1.42
CA ASP A 94 17.12 -5.15 0.62
C ASP A 94 16.83 -3.94 -0.30
N ILE A 95 15.58 -3.44 -0.31
CA ILE A 95 15.18 -2.22 -0.99
C ILE A 95 14.85 -1.18 0.08
N SER A 96 15.70 -0.18 0.23
CA SER A 96 15.54 0.86 1.27
C SER A 96 14.72 2.07 0.80
N GLU A 97 14.66 2.30 -0.49
CA GLU A 97 14.30 3.57 -1.12
C GLU A 97 12.79 3.82 -1.22
N PHE A 98 11.94 2.79 -1.06
CA PHE A 98 10.49 3.01 -1.07
C PHE A 98 9.94 3.50 0.28
N ALA A 99 8.87 4.26 0.24
CA ALA A 99 8.30 4.97 1.38
C ALA A 99 7.62 4.05 2.40
N GLY A 100 6.89 3.04 1.94
CA GLY A 100 6.15 2.18 2.85
C GLY A 100 5.32 1.09 2.16
N TYR A 101 4.47 0.50 2.96
CA TYR A 101 3.56 -0.54 2.51
C TYR A 101 2.12 -0.05 2.49
N MET A 102 1.37 -0.47 1.49
CA MET A 102 -0.07 -0.43 1.51
C MET A 102 -0.59 -1.83 1.82
N ILE A 103 -1.20 -2.00 3.00
CA ILE A 103 -1.71 -3.30 3.44
C ILE A 103 -3.20 -3.34 3.14
N GLU A 104 -3.56 -4.13 2.14
CA GLU A 104 -4.96 -4.36 1.79
C GLU A 104 -5.55 -5.43 2.71
N LEU A 105 -6.65 -5.10 3.36
CA LEU A 105 -7.35 -6.08 4.19
C LEU A 105 -8.04 -7.14 3.31
N PRO A 106 -8.04 -8.43 3.72
CA PRO A 106 -8.63 -9.49 2.94
C PRO A 106 -10.11 -9.24 2.60
N GLU A 107 -10.49 -9.40 1.34
CA GLU A 107 -11.87 -9.23 0.89
C GLU A 107 -12.69 -10.53 0.92
N ILE A 108 -12.04 -11.68 0.83
CA ILE A 108 -12.67 -12.96 0.50
C ILE A 108 -13.53 -13.52 1.64
N PHE A 109 -13.19 -13.18 2.90
CA PHE A 109 -13.86 -13.70 4.09
C PHE A 109 -14.26 -12.57 5.03
N SER A 110 -15.42 -12.70 5.68
CA SER A 110 -15.76 -11.83 6.80
C SER A 110 -14.88 -12.20 8.00
N LEU A 111 -14.00 -11.29 8.37
CA LEU A 111 -13.08 -11.45 9.49
C LEU A 111 -13.64 -10.83 10.75
N THR A 112 -13.31 -11.43 11.91
CA THR A 112 -13.60 -10.81 13.20
C THR A 112 -12.69 -9.60 13.43
N GLN A 113 -13.15 -8.61 14.21
CA GLN A 113 -12.34 -7.45 14.59
C GLN A 113 -11.01 -7.89 15.24
N ASN A 114 -11.06 -8.86 16.16
CA ASN A 114 -9.84 -9.41 16.78
C ASN A 114 -8.87 -10.03 15.77
N GLY A 115 -9.40 -10.67 14.72
CA GLY A 115 -8.59 -11.22 13.63
C GLY A 115 -7.90 -10.14 12.83
N LEU A 116 -8.61 -9.06 12.48
CA LEU A 116 -8.07 -7.90 11.77
C LEU A 116 -7.00 -7.18 12.59
N ILE A 117 -7.28 -6.93 13.89
CA ILE A 117 -6.32 -6.30 14.80
C ILE A 117 -5.04 -7.12 14.89
N LYS A 118 -5.16 -8.42 15.12
CA LYS A 118 -3.99 -9.31 15.24
C LYS A 118 -3.20 -9.39 13.94
N HIS A 119 -3.87 -9.39 12.79
CA HIS A 119 -3.23 -9.35 11.47
C HIS A 119 -2.37 -8.10 11.32
N LEU A 120 -2.96 -6.93 11.55
CA LEU A 120 -2.27 -5.65 11.43
C LEU A 120 -1.18 -5.45 12.47
N ASP A 121 -1.40 -5.88 13.70
CA ASP A 121 -0.42 -5.82 14.80
C ASP A 121 0.87 -6.57 14.46
N LEU A 122 0.74 -7.80 13.95
CA LEU A 122 1.88 -8.62 13.54
C LEU A 122 2.63 -8.04 12.33
N ILE A 123 1.89 -7.45 11.37
CA ILE A 123 2.48 -6.81 10.19
C ILE A 123 3.22 -5.54 10.61
N ALA A 124 2.61 -4.69 11.43
CA ALA A 124 3.22 -3.45 11.90
C ALA A 124 4.50 -3.70 12.72
N THR A 125 4.54 -4.80 13.47
CA THR A 125 5.74 -5.24 14.19
C THR A 125 6.86 -5.73 13.25
N ALA A 126 6.54 -6.20 12.04
CA ALA A 126 7.51 -6.77 11.11
C ALA A 126 8.35 -5.73 10.34
N THR A 127 7.97 -4.45 10.38
CA THR A 127 8.64 -3.37 9.65
C THR A 127 8.60 -2.04 10.41
N ASN A 128 9.60 -1.19 10.12
CA ASN A 128 9.61 0.21 10.58
C ASN A 128 9.14 1.19 9.49
N LYS A 129 8.86 0.69 8.27
CA LYS A 129 8.37 1.53 7.18
C LYS A 129 6.91 1.92 7.42
N SER A 130 6.51 3.05 6.84
CA SER A 130 5.13 3.53 6.85
C SER A 130 4.15 2.46 6.38
N ILE A 131 3.02 2.35 7.04
CA ILE A 131 1.91 1.46 6.68
C ILE A 131 0.66 2.31 6.46
N VAL A 132 0.10 2.21 5.26
CA VAL A 132 -1.23 2.70 4.93
C VAL A 132 -2.14 1.48 4.83
N ILE A 133 -3.22 1.45 5.60
CA ILE A 133 -4.19 0.37 5.60
C ILE A 133 -5.23 0.67 4.52
N GLN A 134 -5.49 -0.28 3.63
CA GLN A 134 -6.60 -0.22 2.69
C GLN A 134 -7.68 -1.19 3.14
N GLN A 135 -8.88 -0.67 3.41
CA GLN A 135 -10.02 -1.47 3.81
C GLN A 135 -11.19 -1.36 2.83
N HIS A 136 -11.96 -2.44 2.75
CA HIS A 136 -13.16 -2.55 1.95
C HIS A 136 -14.39 -2.70 2.85
N LYS A 137 -15.57 -2.42 2.32
CA LYS A 137 -16.85 -2.48 3.07
C LYS A 137 -17.07 -3.79 3.82
N GLN A 138 -16.55 -4.89 3.28
CA GLN A 138 -16.74 -6.23 3.84
C GLN A 138 -15.91 -6.47 5.11
N ASN A 139 -14.72 -5.88 5.20
CA ASN A 139 -13.78 -6.05 6.31
C ASN A 139 -13.25 -4.69 6.77
N MET A 140 -14.11 -3.96 7.46
CA MET A 140 -13.75 -2.67 8.05
C MET A 140 -13.27 -2.87 9.49
N ILE A 141 -12.19 -2.21 9.84
CA ILE A 141 -11.74 -2.12 11.24
C ILE A 141 -12.52 -1.01 11.95
N ALA A 142 -12.97 -1.28 13.15
CA ALA A 142 -13.65 -0.28 13.96
C ALA A 142 -12.69 0.85 14.36
N VAL A 143 -13.18 2.08 14.39
CA VAL A 143 -12.37 3.30 14.63
C VAL A 143 -11.57 3.23 15.93
N ASN A 144 -12.19 2.74 17.02
CA ASN A 144 -11.51 2.59 18.31
C ASN A 144 -10.31 1.63 18.22
N HIS A 145 -10.45 0.49 17.55
CA HIS A 145 -9.38 -0.47 17.36
C HIS A 145 -8.25 0.06 16.46
N LEU A 146 -8.62 0.85 15.45
CA LEU A 146 -7.62 1.50 14.61
C LEU A 146 -6.80 2.53 15.38
N LEU A 147 -7.44 3.28 16.29
CA LEU A 147 -6.76 4.22 17.17
C LEU A 147 -5.83 3.50 18.16
N GLU A 148 -6.27 2.40 18.76
CA GLU A 148 -5.44 1.55 19.63
C GLU A 148 -4.21 1.01 18.89
N LEU A 149 -4.40 0.55 17.64
CA LEU A 149 -3.28 0.12 16.79
C LEU A 149 -2.32 1.25 16.47
N LYS A 150 -2.84 2.46 16.19
CA LYS A 150 -2.01 3.65 15.93
C LYS A 150 -1.21 4.07 17.15
N GLU A 151 -1.80 4.01 18.35
CA GLU A 151 -1.11 4.31 19.60
C GLU A 151 0.01 3.31 19.90
N LYS A 152 -0.18 2.04 19.53
CA LYS A 152 0.81 0.96 19.70
C LYS A 152 1.91 0.99 18.63
N HIS A 153 1.57 1.39 17.40
CA HIS A 153 2.45 1.34 16.23
C HIS A 153 2.49 2.68 15.51
N GLU A 154 3.54 3.46 15.76
CA GLU A 154 3.74 4.78 15.13
C GLU A 154 3.83 4.70 13.61
N ASN A 155 4.30 3.56 13.07
CA ASN A 155 4.43 3.33 11.63
C ASN A 155 3.10 3.09 10.90
N ILE A 156 1.97 2.93 11.59
CA ILE A 156 0.65 2.99 10.96
C ILE A 156 0.31 4.46 10.72
N THR A 157 0.38 4.91 9.47
CA THR A 157 0.34 6.34 9.11
C THR A 157 -0.92 6.76 8.36
N GLY A 158 -1.66 5.82 7.78
CA GLY A 158 -2.81 6.15 6.96
C GLY A 158 -3.86 5.05 6.83
N LEU A 159 -5.04 5.48 6.38
CA LEU A 159 -6.18 4.62 6.06
C LEU A 159 -6.78 5.05 4.72
N ILE A 160 -6.99 4.08 3.84
CA ILE A 160 -7.84 4.23 2.65
C ILE A 160 -9.15 3.51 2.90
N THR A 161 -10.26 4.21 2.68
CA THR A 161 -11.59 3.64 2.89
C THR A 161 -12.60 4.19 1.90
N GLU A 162 -13.48 3.32 1.43
CA GLU A 162 -14.60 3.70 0.56
C GLU A 162 -15.76 4.35 1.33
N VAL A 163 -15.73 4.29 2.65
CA VAL A 163 -16.85 4.73 3.50
C VAL A 163 -16.52 6.08 4.14
N ASN A 164 -17.26 7.09 3.70
CA ASN A 164 -17.23 8.41 4.33
C ASN A 164 -18.15 8.41 5.54
N SER A 165 -17.64 8.09 6.73
CA SER A 165 -18.40 8.19 7.99
C SER A 165 -17.77 9.24 8.90
N THR A 166 -18.62 9.90 9.69
CA THR A 166 -18.18 10.89 10.71
C THR A 166 -17.16 10.33 11.72
N GLY A 167 -17.18 9.01 11.95
CA GLY A 167 -16.20 8.33 12.79
C GLY A 167 -14.77 8.43 12.29
N TYR A 168 -14.55 8.44 10.98
CA TYR A 168 -13.20 8.53 10.40
C TYR A 168 -12.59 9.94 10.45
N GLN A 169 -13.40 10.99 10.61
CA GLN A 169 -12.86 12.34 10.84
C GLN A 169 -12.10 12.44 12.18
N ILE A 170 -12.49 11.65 13.17
CA ILE A 170 -11.80 11.54 14.46
C ILE A 170 -10.39 11.01 14.26
N ILE A 171 -10.21 10.05 13.36
CA ILE A 171 -8.92 9.44 13.03
C ILE A 171 -7.96 10.49 12.47
N ARG A 172 -8.44 11.33 11.56
CA ARG A 172 -7.65 12.41 10.96
C ARG A 172 -7.14 13.40 12.00
N ASN A 173 -7.96 13.72 12.99
CA ASN A 173 -7.59 14.62 14.09
C ASN A 173 -6.55 14.00 15.06
N LYS A 174 -6.37 12.69 15.02
CA LYS A 174 -5.39 11.92 15.79
C LYS A 174 -4.10 11.63 15.00
N GLY A 175 -3.88 12.30 13.87
CA GLY A 175 -2.65 12.20 13.09
C GLY A 175 -2.54 10.97 12.17
N LEU A 176 -3.64 10.29 11.88
CA LEU A 176 -3.69 9.28 10.84
C LEU A 176 -4.16 9.91 9.53
N GLY A 177 -3.41 9.73 8.44
CA GLY A 177 -3.85 10.16 7.12
C GLY A 177 -5.13 9.41 6.71
N LEU A 178 -6.10 10.13 6.16
CA LEU A 178 -7.33 9.56 5.61
C LEU A 178 -7.35 9.87 4.11
N TYR A 179 -7.45 8.83 3.29
CA TYR A 179 -7.36 8.89 1.84
C TYR A 179 -8.57 8.27 1.15
#